data_8c28b42b85e376cd596b1f077c96b124
#
_entry.id   8c28b42b85e376cd596b1f077c96b124
#
_cell.length_a   1.000
_cell.length_b   1.000
_cell.length_c   1.000
_cell.angle_alpha   90.00
_cell.angle_beta   90.00
_cell.angle_gamma   90.00
#
_symmetry.space_group_name_H-M   'P 1'
#
loop_
_entity.id
_entity.type
_entity.pdbx_description
1 polymer ?
#
loop_
_entity_poly.entity_id
_entity_poly.type
_entity_poly.pdbx_seq_one_letter_code
_entity_poly.pdbx_strand_id
1 'polypeptide(L)'
;KRGIAVKVPQWIPENCIQCNQCSYVCPHAVIRPVALSAEEAANAPEGMKMVDFKPAMEGMKFAMTVSALDCTGCGSCANVCPAKNKALVMQPLESQLGEQEIFAYGTTIDEKPAVAAKFKATTVKGSQFRQPMLEFSGACAGCGETPYAKLITQLFGDRMYIANATGCSSIWGGSAP
;
A
#
# COMPACT_ATOMS: atom_id res chain seq x y z
N LYS A 1 1.04 -12.88 7.93
CA LYS A 1 1.26 -13.63 6.65
C LYS A 1 0.39 -14.88 6.62
N ARG A 2 -0.87 -14.73 6.19
CA ARG A 2 -1.89 -15.80 6.25
C ARG A 2 -2.00 -16.60 4.95
N GLY A 3 -1.69 -16.02 3.80
CA GLY A 3 -1.73 -16.68 2.49
C GLY A 3 -3.12 -17.17 2.08
N ILE A 4 -4.18 -16.45 2.44
CA ILE A 4 -5.58 -16.88 2.25
C ILE A 4 -6.16 -16.53 0.89
N ALA A 5 -5.52 -15.65 0.14
CA ALA A 5 -6.01 -15.21 -1.16
C ALA A 5 -5.71 -16.24 -2.26
N VAL A 6 -6.67 -16.51 -3.13
CA VAL A 6 -6.46 -17.33 -4.34
C VAL A 6 -5.71 -16.52 -5.41
N LYS A 7 -6.05 -15.22 -5.51
CA LYS A 7 -5.40 -14.28 -6.44
C LYS A 7 -5.02 -13.00 -5.71
N VAL A 8 -3.87 -12.45 -6.06
CA VAL A 8 -3.33 -11.19 -5.52
C VAL A 8 -2.95 -10.24 -6.65
N PRO A 9 -2.88 -8.92 -6.40
CA PRO A 9 -2.55 -7.98 -7.47
C PRO A 9 -1.06 -8.04 -7.83
N GLN A 10 -0.78 -8.19 -9.12
CA GLN A 10 0.52 -7.95 -9.74
C GLN A 10 0.56 -6.50 -10.22
N TRP A 11 1.64 -5.77 -9.90
CA TRP A 11 1.85 -4.43 -10.42
C TRP A 11 2.55 -4.43 -11.78
N ILE A 12 2.00 -3.66 -12.72
CA ILE A 12 2.51 -3.46 -14.08
C ILE A 12 2.96 -1.99 -14.19
N PRO A 13 4.27 -1.71 -14.00
CA PRO A 13 4.81 -0.36 -13.91
C PRO A 13 4.52 0.51 -15.14
N GLU A 14 4.59 -0.08 -16.33
CA GLU A 14 4.44 0.61 -17.61
C GLU A 14 3.05 1.26 -17.75
N ASN A 15 2.04 0.63 -17.16
CA ASN A 15 0.66 1.10 -17.16
C ASN A 15 0.37 2.08 -16.01
N CYS A 16 1.27 2.20 -15.03
CA CYS A 16 1.01 2.93 -13.80
C CYS A 16 1.13 4.43 -13.98
N ILE A 17 0.06 5.16 -13.59
CA ILE A 17 0.03 6.63 -13.56
C ILE A 17 0.39 7.19 -12.18
N GLN A 18 0.72 6.34 -11.21
CA GLN A 18 1.16 6.71 -9.87
C GLN A 18 0.15 7.57 -9.07
N CYS A 19 -1.14 7.28 -9.22
CA CYS A 19 -2.20 8.00 -8.49
C CYS A 19 -2.41 7.51 -7.05
N ASN A 20 -1.87 6.35 -6.68
CA ASN A 20 -1.98 5.68 -5.37
C ASN A 20 -3.41 5.32 -4.94
N GLN A 21 -4.41 5.36 -5.83
CA GLN A 21 -5.78 4.97 -5.48
C GLN A 21 -5.88 3.51 -5.02
N CYS A 22 -5.06 2.63 -5.58
CA CYS A 22 -5.00 1.23 -5.18
C CYS A 22 -4.56 1.05 -3.72
N SER A 23 -3.57 1.79 -3.27
CA SER A 23 -3.14 1.84 -1.87
C SER A 23 -4.22 2.45 -0.99
N TYR A 24 -4.84 3.55 -1.45
CA TYR A 24 -5.88 4.28 -0.73
C TYR A 24 -7.07 3.39 -0.35
N VAL A 25 -7.58 2.58 -1.28
CA VAL A 25 -8.74 1.71 -1.05
C VAL A 25 -8.41 0.37 -0.41
N CYS A 26 -7.14 0.05 -0.20
CA CYS A 26 -6.76 -1.25 0.36
C CYS A 26 -7.17 -1.35 1.83
N PRO A 27 -8.05 -2.31 2.22
CA PRO A 27 -8.54 -2.44 3.58
C PRO A 27 -7.47 -2.88 4.58
N HIS A 28 -6.40 -3.50 4.10
CA HIS A 28 -5.38 -4.16 4.93
C HIS A 28 -3.99 -3.52 4.82
N ALA A 29 -3.86 -2.42 4.09
CA ALA A 29 -2.59 -1.73 3.84
C ALA A 29 -1.49 -2.65 3.24
N VAL A 30 -1.88 -3.62 2.42
CA VAL A 30 -0.98 -4.61 1.82
C VAL A 30 -0.41 -4.18 0.46
N ILE A 31 -0.84 -3.05 -0.07
CA ILE A 31 -0.31 -2.45 -1.28
C ILE A 31 0.14 -1.03 -0.97
N ARG A 32 1.43 -0.74 -1.18
CA ARG A 32 2.04 0.53 -0.77
C ARG A 32 2.96 1.11 -1.83
N PRO A 33 2.82 2.41 -2.13
CA PRO A 33 3.84 3.12 -2.89
C PRO A 33 5.06 3.38 -2.02
N VAL A 34 6.23 3.21 -2.58
CA VAL A 34 7.50 3.59 -1.94
C VAL A 34 8.29 4.53 -2.83
N ALA A 35 9.01 5.44 -2.19
CA ALA A 35 9.91 6.38 -2.83
C ALA A 35 11.34 6.01 -2.44
N LEU A 36 12.14 5.54 -3.38
CA LEU A 36 13.50 5.07 -3.14
C LEU A 36 14.51 6.13 -3.59
N SER A 37 15.51 6.40 -2.77
CA SER A 37 16.72 7.11 -3.20
C SER A 37 17.55 6.24 -4.15
N ALA A 38 18.58 6.81 -4.76
CA ALA A 38 19.49 6.06 -5.63
C ALA A 38 20.18 4.89 -4.88
N GLU A 39 20.57 5.12 -3.63
CA GLU A 39 21.18 4.10 -2.77
C GLU A 39 20.19 2.97 -2.43
N GLU A 40 18.98 3.32 -2.00
CA GLU A 40 17.93 2.34 -1.70
C GLU A 40 17.53 1.55 -2.95
N ALA A 41 17.49 2.20 -4.11
CA ALA A 41 17.22 1.52 -5.38
C ALA A 41 18.34 0.53 -5.77
N ALA A 42 19.59 0.85 -5.45
CA ALA A 42 20.73 -0.04 -5.71
C ALA A 42 20.75 -1.26 -4.76
N ASN A 43 20.23 -1.10 -3.54
CA ASN A 43 20.15 -2.16 -2.52
C ASN A 43 18.83 -2.95 -2.56
N ALA A 44 17.95 -2.66 -3.51
CA ALA A 44 16.65 -3.30 -3.61
C ALA A 44 16.77 -4.81 -3.94
N PRO A 45 15.85 -5.65 -3.44
CA PRO A 45 15.82 -7.07 -3.77
C PRO A 45 15.72 -7.31 -5.27
N GLU A 46 16.31 -8.42 -5.71
CA GLU A 46 16.20 -8.86 -7.10
C GLU A 46 14.74 -8.98 -7.52
N GLY A 47 14.42 -8.50 -8.73
CA GLY A 47 13.06 -8.50 -9.27
C GLY A 47 12.19 -7.32 -8.84
N MET A 48 12.63 -6.45 -7.92
CA MET A 48 11.87 -5.25 -7.57
C MET A 48 11.78 -4.29 -8.76
N LYS A 49 10.57 -4.10 -9.26
CA LYS A 49 10.30 -3.17 -10.36
C LYS A 49 10.26 -1.74 -9.85
N MET A 50 10.92 -0.85 -10.56
CA MET A 50 11.01 0.57 -10.22
C MET A 50 10.88 1.42 -11.47
N VAL A 51 10.28 2.60 -11.35
CA VAL A 51 10.13 3.58 -12.44
C VAL A 51 10.41 4.98 -11.93
N ASP A 52 10.61 5.91 -12.85
CA ASP A 52 10.74 7.32 -12.49
C ASP A 52 9.43 7.89 -11.95
N PHE A 53 9.52 8.84 -11.03
CA PHE A 53 8.34 9.54 -10.54
C PHE A 53 7.62 10.33 -11.65
N LYS A 54 6.29 10.41 -11.53
CA LYS A 54 5.42 11.25 -12.37
C LYS A 54 4.63 12.22 -11.46
N PRO A 55 4.93 13.54 -11.49
CA PRO A 55 6.03 14.21 -12.21
C PRO A 55 7.40 13.83 -11.66
N ALA A 56 8.42 13.96 -12.51
CA ALA A 56 9.77 13.54 -12.21
C ALA A 56 10.32 14.14 -10.90
N MET A 57 11.09 13.34 -10.18
CA MET A 57 11.87 13.73 -9.00
C MET A 57 13.29 13.20 -9.19
N GLU A 58 14.23 14.13 -9.29
CA GLU A 58 15.64 13.80 -9.54
C GLU A 58 16.18 12.91 -8.42
N GLY A 59 16.94 11.88 -8.80
CA GLY A 59 17.58 10.96 -7.87
C GLY A 59 16.62 10.01 -7.14
N MET A 60 15.32 9.97 -7.51
CA MET A 60 14.34 9.13 -6.83
C MET A 60 13.58 8.22 -7.78
N LYS A 61 13.31 7.00 -7.33
CA LYS A 61 12.49 6.01 -8.03
C LYS A 61 11.18 5.75 -7.27
N PHE A 62 10.16 5.43 -8.03
CA PHE A 62 8.85 4.99 -7.53
C PHE A 62 8.69 3.49 -7.72
N ALA A 63 8.20 2.81 -6.70
CA ALA A 63 7.74 1.43 -6.81
C ALA A 63 6.39 1.26 -6.10
N MET A 64 5.66 0.22 -6.49
CA MET A 64 4.47 -0.23 -5.78
C MET A 64 4.75 -1.64 -5.24
N THR A 65 4.70 -1.80 -3.94
CA THR A 65 4.95 -3.07 -3.25
C THR A 65 3.65 -3.73 -2.83
N VAL A 66 3.62 -5.06 -2.81
CA VAL A 66 2.44 -5.84 -2.45
C VAL A 66 2.80 -6.95 -1.47
N SER A 67 2.17 -6.96 -0.29
CA SER A 67 2.24 -8.13 0.61
C SER A 67 1.30 -9.21 0.10
N ALA A 68 1.83 -10.17 -0.65
CA ALA A 68 1.03 -11.24 -1.24
C ALA A 68 0.38 -12.14 -0.17
N LEU A 69 1.10 -12.43 0.92
CA LEU A 69 0.63 -13.32 1.98
C LEU A 69 -0.37 -12.66 2.95
N ASP A 70 -0.46 -11.34 2.98
CA ASP A 70 -1.41 -10.60 3.82
C ASP A 70 -2.60 -10.07 3.01
N CYS A 71 -2.55 -10.18 1.69
CA CYS A 71 -3.65 -9.84 0.79
C CYS A 71 -4.83 -10.79 1.00
N THR A 72 -6.06 -10.25 0.98
CA THR A 72 -7.30 -11.03 1.09
C THR A 72 -7.94 -11.32 -0.28
N GLY A 73 -7.33 -10.89 -1.38
CA GLY A 73 -7.79 -11.17 -2.74
C GLY A 73 -9.08 -10.45 -3.16
N CYS A 74 -9.48 -9.38 -2.49
CA CYS A 74 -10.77 -8.70 -2.73
C CYS A 74 -10.89 -8.00 -4.10
N GLY A 75 -9.78 -7.70 -4.79
CA GLY A 75 -9.76 -7.08 -6.10
C GLY A 75 -10.03 -5.56 -6.14
N SER A 76 -10.34 -4.91 -5.01
CA SER A 76 -10.68 -3.48 -4.96
C SER A 76 -9.62 -2.59 -5.61
N CYS A 77 -8.34 -2.90 -5.42
CA CYS A 77 -7.22 -2.14 -6.00
C CYS A 77 -7.17 -2.23 -7.54
N ALA A 78 -7.46 -3.40 -8.11
CA ALA A 78 -7.53 -3.59 -9.54
C ALA A 78 -8.76 -2.88 -10.15
N ASN A 79 -9.91 -2.96 -9.47
CA ASN A 79 -11.13 -2.30 -9.90
C ASN A 79 -10.99 -0.79 -9.95
N VAL A 80 -10.46 -0.16 -8.90
CA VAL A 80 -10.33 1.31 -8.80
C VAL A 80 -9.27 1.89 -9.72
N CYS A 81 -8.36 1.07 -10.24
CA CYS A 81 -7.26 1.54 -11.08
C CYS A 81 -7.79 2.28 -12.31
N PRO A 82 -7.50 3.60 -12.48
CA PRO A 82 -8.03 4.40 -13.57
C PRO A 82 -7.20 4.30 -14.85
N ALA A 83 -6.06 3.60 -14.81
CA ALA A 83 -5.20 3.45 -15.98
C ALA A 83 -5.95 2.73 -17.13
N LYS A 84 -5.78 3.22 -18.35
CA LYS A 84 -6.45 2.67 -19.55
C LYS A 84 -6.15 1.17 -19.70
N ASN A 85 -4.88 0.80 -19.58
CA ASN A 85 -4.44 -0.59 -19.46
C ASN A 85 -4.13 -0.82 -17.98
N LYS A 86 -5.01 -1.43 -17.24
CA LYS A 86 -4.87 -1.62 -15.80
C LYS A 86 -3.42 -1.84 -15.34
N ALA A 87 -2.99 -1.06 -14.35
CA ALA A 87 -1.66 -1.19 -13.75
C ALA A 87 -1.61 -2.28 -12.65
N LEU A 88 -2.76 -2.84 -12.31
CA LEU A 88 -2.91 -3.94 -11.37
C LEU A 88 -3.78 -5.02 -11.98
N VAL A 89 -3.25 -6.24 -12.06
CA VAL A 89 -3.93 -7.42 -12.58
C VAL A 89 -3.88 -8.51 -11.52
N MET A 90 -5.04 -9.14 -11.25
CA MET A 90 -5.12 -10.22 -10.26
C MET A 90 -4.51 -11.50 -10.83
N GLN A 91 -3.46 -12.00 -10.20
CA GLN A 91 -2.70 -13.20 -10.56
C GLN A 91 -2.79 -14.26 -9.46
N PRO A 92 -2.59 -15.54 -9.78
CA PRO A 92 -2.51 -16.60 -8.76
C PRO A 92 -1.47 -16.26 -7.69
N LEU A 93 -1.79 -16.53 -6.42
CA LEU A 93 -0.90 -16.23 -5.28
C LEU A 93 0.49 -16.83 -5.47
N GLU A 94 0.56 -18.08 -5.92
CA GLU A 94 1.83 -18.82 -6.08
C GLU A 94 2.80 -18.11 -7.01
N SER A 95 2.29 -17.42 -8.03
CA SER A 95 3.12 -16.66 -8.98
C SER A 95 3.64 -15.33 -8.43
N GLN A 96 3.14 -14.89 -7.28
CA GLN A 96 3.45 -13.58 -6.68
C GLN A 96 4.14 -13.71 -5.30
N LEU A 97 4.59 -14.88 -4.90
CA LEU A 97 5.22 -15.07 -3.59
C LEU A 97 6.51 -14.26 -3.42
N GLY A 98 7.26 -14.02 -4.48
CA GLY A 98 8.45 -13.16 -4.47
C GLY A 98 8.18 -11.71 -4.09
N GLU A 99 6.95 -11.22 -4.31
CA GLU A 99 6.55 -9.86 -3.91
C GLU A 99 6.57 -9.67 -2.38
N GLN A 100 6.56 -10.76 -1.60
CA GLN A 100 6.61 -10.67 -0.14
C GLN A 100 7.94 -10.13 0.38
N GLU A 101 9.06 -10.51 -0.24
CA GLU A 101 10.38 -9.97 0.09
C GLU A 101 10.51 -8.51 -0.34
N ILE A 102 10.02 -8.18 -1.53
CA ILE A 102 9.97 -6.81 -2.05
C ILE A 102 9.13 -5.91 -1.12
N PHE A 103 7.98 -6.41 -0.65
CA PHE A 103 7.16 -5.68 0.31
C PHE A 103 7.88 -5.48 1.65
N ALA A 104 8.52 -6.54 2.17
CA ALA A 104 9.29 -6.45 3.42
C ALA A 104 10.40 -5.39 3.30
N TYR A 105 11.13 -5.36 2.19
CA TYR A 105 12.09 -4.29 1.91
C TYR A 105 11.41 -2.91 1.86
N GLY A 106 10.29 -2.79 1.15
CA GLY A 106 9.53 -1.54 1.05
C GLY A 106 9.10 -0.98 2.41
N THR A 107 8.88 -1.84 3.41
CA THR A 107 8.54 -1.40 4.78
C THR A 107 9.72 -0.84 5.58
N THR A 108 10.95 -1.05 5.12
CA THR A 108 12.15 -0.46 5.73
C THR A 108 12.49 0.92 5.15
N ILE A 109 11.81 1.34 4.11
CA ILE A 109 12.05 2.62 3.43
C ILE A 109 11.35 3.74 4.18
N ASP A 110 12.11 4.69 4.69
CA ASP A 110 11.59 5.84 5.41
C ASP A 110 10.83 6.83 4.50
N GLU A 111 9.90 7.55 5.11
CA GLU A 111 9.22 8.68 4.44
C GLU A 111 10.23 9.75 4.02
N LYS A 112 10.11 10.24 2.79
CA LYS A 112 11.04 11.24 2.24
C LYS A 112 10.47 12.65 2.37
N PRO A 113 11.16 13.59 3.04
CA PRO A 113 10.72 14.98 3.12
C PRO A 113 10.45 15.61 1.75
N ALA A 114 11.27 15.30 0.75
CA ALA A 114 11.09 15.79 -0.61
C ALA A 114 9.76 15.31 -1.25
N VAL A 115 9.36 14.06 -0.97
CA VAL A 115 8.08 13.49 -1.44
C VAL A 115 6.93 14.15 -0.71
N ALA A 116 7.03 14.34 0.61
CA ALA A 116 6.02 15.00 1.43
C ALA A 116 5.82 16.47 1.02
N ALA A 117 6.89 17.17 0.67
CA ALA A 117 6.82 18.54 0.16
C ALA A 117 6.14 18.64 -1.21
N LYS A 118 6.40 17.66 -2.10
CA LYS A 118 5.85 17.64 -3.46
C LYS A 118 4.41 17.14 -3.52
N PHE A 119 4.06 16.14 -2.72
CA PHE A 119 2.73 15.51 -2.68
C PHE A 119 2.11 15.71 -1.31
N LYS A 120 1.24 16.72 -1.20
CA LYS A 120 0.58 17.07 0.06
C LYS A 120 -0.19 15.88 0.65
N ALA A 121 -0.05 15.63 1.94
CA ALA A 121 -0.75 14.55 2.66
C ALA A 121 -2.28 14.66 2.60
N THR A 122 -2.83 15.84 2.28
CA THR A 122 -4.26 16.08 2.07
C THR A 122 -4.79 15.59 0.72
N THR A 123 -3.93 15.01 -0.11
CA THR A 123 -4.31 14.40 -1.40
C THR A 123 -4.25 12.88 -1.32
N VAL A 124 -5.03 12.18 -2.16
CA VAL A 124 -4.99 10.70 -2.26
C VAL A 124 -3.56 10.23 -2.51
N LYS A 125 -2.87 10.83 -3.48
CA LYS A 125 -1.49 10.43 -3.81
C LYS A 125 -0.53 10.65 -2.63
N GLY A 126 -0.57 11.81 -2.01
CA GLY A 126 0.39 12.19 -0.96
C GLY A 126 0.14 11.45 0.35
N SER A 127 -1.13 11.23 0.74
CA SER A 127 -1.47 10.51 1.97
C SER A 127 -0.90 9.09 1.99
N GLN A 128 -0.81 8.44 0.84
CA GLN A 128 -0.40 7.03 0.75
C GLN A 128 1.12 6.82 0.83
N PHE A 129 1.93 7.87 0.77
CA PHE A 129 3.35 7.80 1.13
C PHE A 129 3.59 7.85 2.65
N ARG A 130 2.54 8.12 3.44
CA ARG A 130 2.58 8.06 4.90
C ARG A 130 2.47 6.62 5.39
N GLN A 131 3.23 6.30 6.45
CA GLN A 131 3.15 5.00 7.11
C GLN A 131 1.74 4.75 7.64
N PRO A 132 1.04 3.68 7.24
CA PRO A 132 -0.22 3.30 7.87
C PRO A 132 0.03 2.76 9.28
N MET A 133 -0.74 3.22 10.26
CA MET A 133 -0.70 2.72 11.64
C MET A 133 -1.82 1.70 11.92
N LEU A 134 -2.77 1.56 10.99
CA LEU A 134 -3.71 0.44 10.92
C LEU A 134 -3.38 -0.40 9.70
N GLU A 135 -2.89 -1.61 9.93
CA GLU A 135 -2.47 -2.52 8.87
C GLU A 135 -2.75 -3.98 9.26
N PHE A 136 -2.87 -4.85 8.25
CA PHE A 136 -3.06 -6.30 8.44
C PHE A 136 -4.20 -6.66 9.40
N SER A 137 -5.23 -5.85 9.44
CA SER A 137 -6.39 -6.03 10.31
C SER A 137 -7.14 -7.34 10.01
N GLY A 138 -7.89 -7.86 10.98
CA GLY A 138 -8.79 -8.99 10.80
C GLY A 138 -10.09 -8.68 10.05
N ALA A 139 -10.20 -7.50 9.41
CA ALA A 139 -11.40 -7.10 8.67
C ALA A 139 -11.66 -7.99 7.45
N CYS A 140 -12.91 -7.98 7.00
CA CYS A 140 -13.37 -8.74 5.83
C CYS A 140 -12.61 -8.36 4.55
N ALA A 141 -12.53 -9.29 3.60
CA ALA A 141 -12.04 -8.99 2.27
C ALA A 141 -12.89 -7.88 1.62
N GLY A 142 -12.23 -6.80 1.17
CA GLY A 142 -12.94 -5.66 0.59
C GLY A 142 -13.71 -4.80 1.61
N CYS A 143 -13.37 -4.86 2.90
CA CYS A 143 -13.99 -4.01 3.91
C CYS A 143 -14.01 -2.54 3.48
N GLY A 144 -15.19 -1.90 3.56
CA GLY A 144 -15.36 -0.49 3.19
C GLY A 144 -15.03 0.49 4.32
N GLU A 145 -14.85 0.01 5.55
CA GLU A 145 -14.58 0.84 6.72
C GLU A 145 -13.08 1.04 6.97
N THR A 146 -12.30 -0.02 6.91
CA THR A 146 -10.87 0.03 7.28
C THR A 146 -10.00 0.93 6.40
N PRO A 147 -10.30 1.21 5.12
CA PRO A 147 -9.57 2.24 4.36
C PRO A 147 -9.68 3.64 4.99
N TYR A 148 -10.82 4.01 5.54
CA TYR A 148 -11.00 5.29 6.25
C TYR A 148 -10.22 5.33 7.56
N ALA A 149 -10.31 4.25 8.35
CA ALA A 149 -9.54 4.15 9.60
C ALA A 149 -8.03 4.20 9.32
N LYS A 150 -7.56 3.49 8.29
CA LYS A 150 -6.17 3.57 7.83
C LYS A 150 -5.77 5.00 7.48
N LEU A 151 -6.57 5.70 6.67
CA LEU A 151 -6.28 7.07 6.27
C LEU A 151 -6.20 8.02 7.47
N ILE A 152 -7.12 7.89 8.41
CA ILE A 152 -7.10 8.71 9.65
C ILE A 152 -5.81 8.44 10.42
N THR A 153 -5.36 7.20 10.53
CA THR A 153 -4.10 6.87 11.20
C THR A 153 -2.88 7.39 10.44
N GLN A 154 -2.91 7.40 9.11
CA GLN A 154 -1.83 7.98 8.28
C GLN A 154 -1.69 9.50 8.48
N LEU A 155 -2.80 10.20 8.73
CA LEU A 155 -2.83 11.65 8.87
C LEU A 155 -2.64 12.13 10.32
N PHE A 156 -3.13 11.38 11.30
CA PHE A 156 -3.27 11.83 12.67
C PHE A 156 -2.83 10.81 13.73
N GLY A 157 -2.40 9.61 13.33
CA GLY A 157 -2.17 8.49 14.24
C GLY A 157 -1.18 8.77 15.37
N ASP A 158 -0.20 9.63 15.12
CA ASP A 158 0.81 10.08 16.09
C ASP A 158 0.23 10.88 17.29
N ARG A 159 -0.99 11.40 17.17
CA ARG A 159 -1.62 12.30 18.13
C ARG A 159 -3.10 12.07 18.37
N MET A 160 -3.64 10.92 17.90
CA MET A 160 -5.06 10.62 18.09
C MET A 160 -5.30 9.70 19.28
N TYR A 161 -6.42 9.89 19.95
CA TYR A 161 -6.98 8.96 20.91
C TYR A 161 -8.18 8.26 20.29
N ILE A 162 -8.27 6.94 20.50
CA ILE A 162 -9.33 6.11 19.92
C ILE A 162 -10.20 5.58 21.04
N ALA A 163 -11.51 5.83 20.95
CA ALA A 163 -12.53 5.22 21.78
C ALA A 163 -13.51 4.45 20.90
N ASN A 164 -13.63 3.17 21.13
CA ASN A 164 -14.49 2.26 20.38
C ASN A 164 -15.72 1.85 21.16
N ALA A 165 -16.84 1.70 20.45
CA ALA A 165 -17.98 0.94 20.92
C ALA A 165 -17.93 -0.50 20.36
N THR A 166 -18.77 -1.38 20.88
CA THR A 166 -18.93 -2.75 20.34
C THR A 166 -19.37 -2.71 18.88
N GLY A 167 -18.64 -3.42 18.03
CA GLY A 167 -18.86 -3.49 16.59
C GLY A 167 -17.63 -3.99 15.84
N CYS A 168 -17.60 -3.81 14.53
CA CYS A 168 -16.46 -4.25 13.71
C CYS A 168 -15.15 -3.57 14.14
N SER A 169 -15.18 -2.28 14.48
CA SER A 169 -14.00 -1.54 14.87
C SER A 169 -13.37 -2.04 16.17
N SER A 170 -14.15 -2.54 17.12
CA SER A 170 -13.61 -3.18 18.32
C SER A 170 -12.97 -4.54 18.03
N ILE A 171 -13.44 -5.23 16.99
CA ILE A 171 -12.94 -6.57 16.64
C ILE A 171 -11.64 -6.48 15.83
N TRP A 172 -11.61 -5.69 14.74
CA TRP A 172 -10.42 -5.60 13.92
C TRP A 172 -9.37 -4.60 14.43
N GLY A 173 -9.73 -3.71 15.34
CA GLY A 173 -8.88 -2.59 15.77
C GLY A 173 -8.55 -2.51 17.26
N GLY A 174 -9.04 -3.38 18.12
CA GLY A 174 -8.79 -3.15 19.53
C GLY A 174 -9.16 -4.24 20.51
N SER A 175 -9.71 -5.34 20.04
CA SER A 175 -10.09 -6.49 20.91
C SER A 175 -8.99 -7.55 20.99
N ALA A 176 -7.78 -7.17 20.66
CA ALA A 176 -6.65 -8.08 20.81
C ALA A 176 -6.37 -8.34 22.30
N PRO A 177 -6.07 -9.58 22.68
CA PRO A 177 -5.58 -9.86 23.99
C PRO A 177 -4.19 -9.29 24.21
#